data_0fb92fa3448142a3b6516a6f3f7a4546
#
_entry.id   0fb92fa3448142a3b6516a6f3f7a4546
#
_cell.length_a   1.000
_cell.length_b   1.000
_cell.length_c   1.000
_cell.angle_alpha   90.00
_cell.angle_beta   90.00
_cell.angle_gamma   90.00
#
_symmetry.space_group_name_H-M   'P 1'
#
loop_
_entity.id
_entity.type
_entity.pdbx_description
1 polymer ?
#
loop_
_entity_poly.entity_id
_entity_poly.type
_entity_poly.pdbx_seq_one_letter_code
_entity_poly.pdbx_strand_id
1 'polypeptide(L)'
;MIKRTLVGIAVILASSYMAQAQRIGSTPEYVTALTSRWKGERFADGRPKVADIVLDRLQNCTLEQVWGYLNNRGYRNQIEKNWVILKPSETMTGRVLTAQFMPTRPDLDTLVRMQGKAEGRAQKGGINIWPIDVLTKGDIYVADGYGKIKDGTLIGSSLGNAIYGKTGKGVIFYGSVRDMQELKDTKGFNAWVKGHDPSYIKDMTPTAINAPIRIGEVTVFPGDVVFANEYGVAFIPAYLVEGLVAASEMTGLRDEFERVLLQAGKYPSGEIHGDWSPKIKDEFRAWVGKYPKQLAITQKDIDAYLAKEGH
;
A
#
# COMPACT_ATOMS: atom_id res chain seq x y z
N MET A 1 -35.83 -19.12 -70.42
CA MET A 1 -34.62 -18.52 -69.80
C MET A 1 -35.06 -17.74 -68.57
N ILE A 2 -34.89 -18.30 -67.37
CA ILE A 2 -35.29 -17.69 -66.11
C ILE A 2 -33.99 -17.25 -65.40
N LYS A 3 -33.80 -15.92 -65.30
CA LYS A 3 -32.72 -15.34 -64.51
C LYS A 3 -33.05 -15.44 -63.03
N ARG A 4 -32.32 -16.25 -62.29
CA ARG A 4 -32.34 -16.27 -60.83
C ARG A 4 -31.50 -15.11 -60.32
N THR A 5 -32.15 -14.13 -59.72
CA THR A 5 -31.50 -13.05 -58.97
C THR A 5 -31.23 -13.56 -57.54
N LEU A 6 -29.96 -13.78 -57.22
CA LEU A 6 -29.52 -14.03 -55.84
C LEU A 6 -29.49 -12.71 -55.04
N VAL A 7 -30.42 -12.56 -54.13
CA VAL A 7 -30.37 -11.49 -53.11
C VAL A 7 -29.46 -11.95 -52.00
N GLY A 8 -28.27 -11.39 -51.93
CA GLY A 8 -27.34 -11.60 -50.84
C GLY A 8 -27.82 -10.85 -49.60
N ILE A 9 -28.25 -11.54 -48.58
CA ILE A 9 -28.51 -10.97 -47.26
C ILE A 9 -27.15 -10.78 -46.57
N ALA A 10 -26.65 -9.55 -46.58
CA ALA A 10 -25.52 -9.15 -45.76
C ALA A 10 -26.01 -9.07 -44.28
N VAL A 11 -25.72 -10.10 -43.50
CA VAL A 11 -25.87 -10.03 -42.05
C VAL A 11 -24.77 -9.14 -41.53
N ILE A 12 -25.11 -7.87 -41.30
CA ILE A 12 -24.28 -6.96 -40.54
C ILE A 12 -24.33 -7.42 -39.10
N LEU A 13 -23.32 -8.17 -38.66
CA LEU A 13 -23.02 -8.39 -37.27
C LEU A 13 -22.62 -7.01 -36.67
N ALA A 14 -23.63 -6.29 -36.22
CA ALA A 14 -23.41 -5.14 -35.35
C ALA A 14 -22.81 -5.69 -34.06
N SER A 15 -21.48 -5.74 -33.98
CA SER A 15 -20.75 -5.89 -32.72
C SER A 15 -21.15 -4.71 -31.87
N SER A 16 -22.14 -4.93 -31.01
CA SER A 16 -22.47 -3.99 -29.94
C SER A 16 -21.25 -3.88 -29.07
N TYR A 17 -20.36 -2.95 -29.37
CA TYR A 17 -19.41 -2.45 -28.37
C TYR A 17 -20.30 -1.86 -27.28
N MET A 18 -20.62 -2.68 -26.30
CA MET A 18 -21.12 -2.19 -25.02
C MET A 18 -20.05 -1.22 -24.55
N ALA A 19 -20.29 0.07 -24.74
CA ALA A 19 -19.51 1.08 -24.09
C ALA A 19 -19.56 0.73 -22.61
N GLN A 20 -18.50 0.13 -22.09
CA GLN A 20 -18.41 -0.17 -20.67
C GLN A 20 -18.34 1.20 -20.00
N ALA A 21 -19.46 1.65 -19.48
CA ALA A 21 -19.48 2.83 -18.62
C ALA A 21 -18.38 2.64 -17.56
N GLN A 22 -17.61 3.68 -17.33
CA GLN A 22 -16.52 3.63 -16.36
C GLN A 22 -17.06 3.12 -15.04
N ARG A 23 -16.56 1.95 -14.59
CA ARG A 23 -16.99 1.34 -13.34
C ARG A 23 -16.37 2.10 -12.16
N ILE A 24 -17.10 2.15 -11.04
CA ILE A 24 -16.57 2.67 -9.77
C ILE A 24 -15.55 1.67 -9.21
N GLY A 25 -15.88 0.38 -9.19
CA GLY A 25 -14.92 -0.68 -8.88
C GLY A 25 -14.14 -1.10 -10.12
N SER A 26 -12.82 -1.02 -10.09
CA SER A 26 -11.97 -1.56 -11.15
C SER A 26 -12.21 -3.05 -11.34
N THR A 27 -12.09 -3.53 -12.57
CA THR A 27 -12.20 -4.97 -12.84
C THR A 27 -10.93 -5.72 -12.40
N PRO A 28 -11.03 -7.01 -12.05
CA PRO A 28 -9.86 -7.82 -11.70
C PRO A 28 -8.79 -7.85 -12.81
N GLU A 29 -9.21 -7.83 -14.08
CA GLU A 29 -8.32 -7.81 -15.24
C GLU A 29 -7.51 -6.51 -15.28
N TYR A 30 -8.17 -5.36 -15.02
CA TYR A 30 -7.50 -4.06 -14.97
C TYR A 30 -6.48 -4.00 -13.83
N VAL A 31 -6.85 -4.43 -12.62
CA VAL A 31 -5.95 -4.48 -11.46
C VAL A 31 -4.77 -5.42 -11.72
N THR A 32 -5.02 -6.57 -12.36
CA THR A 32 -3.97 -7.51 -12.76
C THR A 32 -3.01 -6.91 -13.77
N ALA A 33 -3.52 -6.16 -14.75
CA ALA A 33 -2.69 -5.46 -15.75
C ALA A 33 -1.80 -4.38 -15.10
N LEU A 34 -2.35 -3.56 -14.19
CA LEU A 34 -1.60 -2.57 -13.42
C LEU A 34 -0.45 -3.18 -12.62
N THR A 35 -0.69 -4.35 -12.04
CA THR A 35 0.25 -5.05 -11.16
C THR A 35 0.89 -6.27 -11.84
N SER A 36 1.09 -6.23 -13.15
CA SER A 36 1.54 -7.37 -13.99
C SER A 36 2.91 -7.94 -13.62
N ARG A 37 3.76 -7.17 -12.91
CA ARG A 37 5.05 -7.63 -12.38
C ARG A 37 4.91 -8.59 -11.19
N TRP A 38 3.77 -8.59 -10.48
CA TRP A 38 3.46 -9.56 -9.43
C TRP A 38 3.15 -10.93 -10.04
N LYS A 39 3.84 -11.98 -9.58
CA LYS A 39 3.70 -13.36 -10.09
C LYS A 39 3.11 -14.34 -9.05
N GLY A 40 2.86 -13.85 -7.82
CA GLY A 40 2.28 -14.65 -6.75
C GLY A 40 0.74 -14.71 -6.80
N GLU A 41 0.14 -15.23 -5.73
CA GLU A 41 -1.31 -15.30 -5.56
C GLU A 41 -1.98 -13.93 -5.63
N ARG A 42 -3.26 -13.92 -6.03
CA ARG A 42 -4.08 -12.72 -6.09
C ARG A 42 -5.40 -12.91 -5.35
N PHE A 43 -5.96 -11.83 -4.87
CA PHE A 43 -7.34 -11.78 -4.43
C PHE A 43 -8.29 -11.86 -5.64
N ALA A 44 -9.58 -12.15 -5.36
CA ALA A 44 -10.61 -12.21 -6.41
C ALA A 44 -10.79 -10.90 -7.19
N ASP A 45 -10.43 -9.77 -6.59
CA ASP A 45 -10.45 -8.44 -7.20
C ASP A 45 -9.18 -8.11 -8.02
N GLY A 46 -8.28 -9.07 -8.19
CA GLY A 46 -7.04 -8.95 -8.97
C GLY A 46 -5.84 -8.40 -8.21
N ARG A 47 -6.02 -7.87 -6.99
CA ARG A 47 -4.92 -7.32 -6.19
C ARG A 47 -3.88 -8.39 -5.82
N PRO A 48 -2.59 -8.05 -5.82
CA PRO A 48 -1.53 -8.90 -5.26
C PRO A 48 -1.83 -9.31 -3.81
N LYS A 49 -1.61 -10.60 -3.51
CA LYS A 49 -1.77 -11.16 -2.16
C LYS A 49 -0.38 -11.42 -1.56
N VAL A 50 0.30 -10.37 -1.13
CA VAL A 50 1.56 -10.51 -0.38
C VAL A 50 1.28 -11.26 0.92
N ALA A 51 2.13 -12.25 1.25
CA ALA A 51 1.95 -13.10 2.42
C ALA A 51 2.07 -12.30 3.74
N ASP A 52 1.25 -12.64 4.73
CA ASP A 52 1.23 -11.94 6.03
C ASP A 52 2.60 -12.00 6.72
N ILE A 53 3.32 -13.13 6.63
CA ILE A 53 4.67 -13.24 7.20
C ILE A 53 5.66 -12.22 6.62
N VAL A 54 5.52 -11.82 5.36
CA VAL A 54 6.37 -10.79 4.75
C VAL A 54 6.00 -9.42 5.30
N LEU A 55 4.69 -9.16 5.51
CA LEU A 55 4.20 -7.92 6.11
C LEU A 55 4.64 -7.78 7.57
N ASP A 56 4.65 -8.88 8.33
CA ASP A 56 5.11 -8.91 9.73
C ASP A 56 6.62 -8.62 9.80
N ARG A 57 7.42 -9.19 8.90
CA ARG A 57 8.86 -8.89 8.82
C ARG A 57 9.14 -7.44 8.41
N LEU A 58 8.33 -6.89 7.50
CA LEU A 58 8.43 -5.50 7.06
C LEU A 58 8.28 -4.50 8.21
N GLN A 59 7.51 -4.82 9.25
CA GLN A 59 7.35 -3.95 10.43
C GLN A 59 8.67 -3.64 11.14
N ASN A 60 9.69 -4.48 10.99
CA ASN A 60 11.01 -4.30 11.62
C ASN A 60 11.99 -3.48 10.77
N CYS A 61 11.57 -3.06 9.57
CA CYS A 61 12.39 -2.19 8.71
C CYS A 61 12.34 -0.74 9.20
N THR A 62 13.29 0.08 8.74
CA THR A 62 13.23 1.53 8.91
C THR A 62 12.72 2.21 7.63
N LEU A 63 12.23 3.45 7.76
CA LEU A 63 11.77 4.22 6.61
C LEU A 63 12.93 4.49 5.63
N GLU A 64 14.16 4.68 6.15
CA GLU A 64 15.38 4.91 5.38
C GLU A 64 15.75 3.68 4.55
N GLN A 65 15.64 2.47 5.12
CA GLN A 65 15.87 1.21 4.41
C GLN A 65 14.86 1.03 3.27
N VAL A 66 13.58 1.30 3.55
CA VAL A 66 12.51 1.27 2.55
C VAL A 66 12.78 2.28 1.43
N TRP A 67 13.11 3.52 1.79
CA TRP A 67 13.42 4.59 0.84
C TRP A 67 14.63 4.22 -0.02
N GLY A 68 15.74 3.81 0.58
CA GLY A 68 16.98 3.48 -0.13
C GLY A 68 16.76 2.35 -1.14
N TYR A 69 16.05 1.30 -0.73
CA TYR A 69 15.75 0.17 -1.61
C TYR A 69 14.90 0.57 -2.82
N LEU A 70 13.88 1.41 -2.60
CA LEU A 70 12.99 1.91 -3.65
C LEU A 70 13.69 2.90 -4.57
N ASN A 71 14.42 3.87 -3.99
CA ASN A 71 15.15 4.90 -4.73
C ASN A 71 16.18 4.30 -5.69
N ASN A 72 16.95 3.30 -5.24
CA ASN A 72 17.95 2.59 -6.05
C ASN A 72 17.34 1.79 -7.22
N ARG A 73 15.99 1.64 -7.24
CA ARG A 73 15.23 0.97 -8.31
C ARG A 73 14.38 1.93 -9.13
N GLY A 74 14.62 3.25 -8.98
CA GLY A 74 13.95 4.30 -9.74
C GLY A 74 12.60 4.75 -9.15
N TYR A 75 12.18 4.20 -7.99
CA TYR A 75 10.96 4.60 -7.29
C TYR A 75 11.24 5.76 -6.33
N ARG A 76 11.34 6.97 -6.87
CA ARG A 76 11.81 8.15 -6.13
C ARG A 76 10.73 8.81 -5.26
N ASN A 77 9.46 8.77 -5.69
CA ASN A 77 8.33 9.43 -5.04
C ASN A 77 7.36 8.38 -4.49
N GLN A 78 7.78 7.61 -3.48
CA GLN A 78 6.95 6.56 -2.88
C GLN A 78 6.73 6.77 -1.39
N ILE A 79 7.11 7.94 -0.86
CA ILE A 79 6.96 8.29 0.56
C ILE A 79 6.21 9.60 0.67
N GLU A 80 5.15 9.62 1.46
CA GLU A 80 4.42 10.82 1.86
C GLU A 80 4.63 11.07 3.36
N LYS A 81 4.79 12.35 3.72
CA LYS A 81 5.09 12.82 5.08
C LYS A 81 4.02 13.81 5.59
N ASN A 82 4.28 14.40 6.76
CA ASN A 82 3.41 15.43 7.35
C ASN A 82 1.98 14.92 7.63
N TRP A 83 1.91 13.83 8.35
CA TRP A 83 0.66 13.22 8.78
C TRP A 83 0.26 13.61 10.20
N VAL A 84 -1.02 13.74 10.45
CA VAL A 84 -1.61 13.60 11.77
C VAL A 84 -1.80 12.11 12.01
N ILE A 85 -1.12 11.58 13.03
CA ILE A 85 -1.08 10.14 13.31
C ILE A 85 -1.85 9.87 14.60
N LEU A 86 -2.74 8.89 14.55
CA LEU A 86 -3.59 8.55 15.70
C LEU A 86 -2.77 7.93 16.84
N LYS A 87 -1.87 6.98 16.51
CA LYS A 87 -0.96 6.29 17.44
C LYS A 87 0.47 6.30 16.87
N PRO A 88 1.24 7.36 17.12
CA PRO A 88 2.55 7.54 16.46
C PRO A 88 3.58 6.44 16.77
N SER A 89 3.52 5.83 17.96
CA SER A 89 4.46 4.77 18.38
C SER A 89 4.21 3.41 17.70
N GLU A 90 3.14 3.26 16.93
CA GLU A 90 2.78 1.99 16.30
C GLU A 90 3.11 2.02 14.80
N THR A 91 3.89 1.04 14.33
CA THR A 91 4.10 0.79 12.89
C THR A 91 2.94 -0.01 12.32
N MET A 92 2.47 0.36 11.13
CA MET A 92 1.41 -0.37 10.44
C MET A 92 1.89 -0.81 9.05
N THR A 93 1.70 -2.09 8.76
CA THR A 93 1.95 -2.70 7.44
C THR A 93 0.71 -3.43 6.96
N GLY A 94 0.49 -3.46 5.66
CA GLY A 94 -0.67 -4.15 5.07
C GLY A 94 -0.78 -3.91 3.57
N ARG A 95 -1.75 -4.56 2.96
CA ARG A 95 -2.03 -4.46 1.52
C ARG A 95 -2.99 -3.32 1.25
N VAL A 96 -2.76 -2.58 0.18
CA VAL A 96 -3.55 -1.40 -0.17
C VAL A 96 -4.87 -1.80 -0.84
N LEU A 97 -5.98 -1.27 -0.31
CA LEU A 97 -7.20 -1.05 -1.08
C LEU A 97 -7.33 0.45 -1.31
N THR A 98 -7.38 0.86 -2.58
CA THR A 98 -7.45 2.27 -2.96
C THR A 98 -8.88 2.76 -3.15
N ALA A 99 -9.14 4.03 -2.79
CA ALA A 99 -10.33 4.76 -3.19
C ALA A 99 -10.02 6.21 -3.53
N GLN A 100 -10.66 6.71 -4.58
CA GLN A 100 -10.56 8.10 -5.02
C GLN A 100 -11.87 8.83 -4.71
N PHE A 101 -11.74 9.99 -4.09
CA PHE A 101 -12.85 10.92 -3.91
C PHE A 101 -12.59 12.21 -4.67
N MET A 102 -13.67 12.83 -5.14
CA MET A 102 -13.64 14.14 -5.79
C MET A 102 -14.69 15.07 -5.18
N PRO A 103 -14.53 16.40 -5.30
CA PRO A 103 -15.61 17.33 -4.98
C PRO A 103 -16.88 16.95 -5.74
N THR A 104 -18.03 16.96 -5.05
CA THR A 104 -19.30 16.60 -5.66
C THR A 104 -19.66 17.58 -6.76
N ARG A 105 -19.98 17.03 -7.91
CA ARG A 105 -20.60 17.69 -9.05
C ARG A 105 -21.90 16.97 -9.37
N PRO A 106 -23.05 17.64 -9.48
CA PRO A 106 -24.37 16.99 -9.54
C PRO A 106 -24.52 15.92 -10.63
N ASP A 107 -23.98 16.17 -11.81
CA ASP A 107 -23.99 15.22 -12.93
C ASP A 107 -23.11 13.99 -12.66
N LEU A 108 -21.90 14.20 -12.11
CA LEU A 108 -21.00 13.12 -11.69
C LEU A 108 -21.62 12.29 -10.56
N ASP A 109 -22.17 12.93 -9.53
CA ASP A 109 -22.79 12.23 -8.38
C ASP A 109 -23.97 11.37 -8.84
N THR A 110 -24.80 11.90 -9.75
CA THR A 110 -25.91 11.14 -10.35
C THR A 110 -25.38 9.90 -11.09
N LEU A 111 -24.36 10.05 -11.93
CA LEU A 111 -23.75 8.95 -12.67
C LEU A 111 -23.16 7.91 -11.72
N VAL A 112 -22.40 8.34 -10.70
CA VAL A 112 -21.78 7.47 -9.71
C VAL A 112 -22.84 6.66 -8.94
N ARG A 113 -23.94 7.27 -8.53
CA ARG A 113 -25.03 6.55 -7.84
C ARG A 113 -25.73 5.54 -8.75
N MET A 114 -25.99 5.89 -10.00
CA MET A 114 -26.54 4.96 -10.98
C MET A 114 -25.60 3.78 -11.21
N GLN A 115 -24.31 4.05 -11.41
CA GLN A 115 -23.30 3.03 -11.60
C GLN A 115 -23.14 2.14 -10.37
N GLY A 116 -23.09 2.73 -9.16
CA GLY A 116 -23.01 1.97 -7.92
C GLY A 116 -24.20 1.03 -7.72
N LYS A 117 -25.42 1.46 -8.11
CA LYS A 117 -26.60 0.60 -8.13
C LYS A 117 -26.44 -0.57 -9.13
N ALA A 118 -25.94 -0.28 -10.32
CA ALA A 118 -25.69 -1.31 -11.34
C ALA A 118 -24.61 -2.32 -10.91
N GLU A 119 -23.62 -1.89 -10.12
CA GLU A 119 -22.60 -2.74 -9.52
C GLU A 119 -23.07 -3.47 -8.24
N GLY A 120 -24.34 -3.31 -7.84
CA GLY A 120 -24.89 -3.97 -6.64
C GLY A 120 -24.40 -3.39 -5.31
N ARG A 121 -23.88 -2.15 -5.30
CA ARG A 121 -23.38 -1.51 -4.08
C ARG A 121 -24.53 -1.11 -3.16
N ALA A 122 -24.23 -1.04 -1.86
CA ALA A 122 -25.21 -0.66 -0.84
C ALA A 122 -25.90 0.67 -1.17
N GLN A 123 -27.24 0.67 -1.14
CA GLN A 123 -28.05 1.85 -1.42
C GLN A 123 -28.52 2.57 -0.13
N LYS A 124 -28.27 1.97 1.04
CA LYS A 124 -28.54 2.58 2.35
C LYS A 124 -27.23 3.09 2.95
N GLY A 125 -27.26 4.22 3.63
CA GLY A 125 -26.08 4.87 4.17
C GLY A 125 -25.40 5.80 3.16
N GLY A 126 -24.25 6.33 3.53
CA GLY A 126 -23.45 7.19 2.65
C GLY A 126 -22.66 6.38 1.63
N ILE A 127 -22.41 6.94 0.45
CA ILE A 127 -21.62 6.27 -0.59
C ILE A 127 -20.15 6.10 -0.24
N ASN A 128 -19.67 6.77 0.81
CA ASN A 128 -18.33 6.58 1.39
C ASN A 128 -18.14 5.20 2.07
N ILE A 129 -19.20 4.42 2.28
CA ILE A 129 -19.11 3.05 2.79
C ILE A 129 -18.66 2.03 1.71
N TRP A 130 -18.86 2.33 0.42
CA TRP A 130 -18.60 1.38 -0.65
C TRP A 130 -17.17 0.81 -0.69
N PRO A 131 -16.10 1.60 -0.46
CA PRO A 131 -14.76 1.02 -0.33
C PRO A 131 -14.63 0.11 0.89
N ILE A 132 -15.32 0.41 2.00
CA ILE A 132 -15.27 -0.37 3.23
C ILE A 132 -15.89 -1.76 3.01
N ASP A 133 -16.94 -1.84 2.20
CA ASP A 133 -17.64 -3.10 1.94
C ASP A 133 -16.77 -4.15 1.24
N VAL A 134 -15.78 -3.73 0.47
CA VAL A 134 -14.88 -4.62 -0.29
C VAL A 134 -13.52 -4.87 0.37
N LEU A 135 -13.29 -4.32 1.58
CA LEU A 135 -12.12 -4.62 2.39
C LEU A 135 -12.07 -6.09 2.83
N THR A 136 -10.87 -6.64 2.91
CA THR A 136 -10.58 -7.98 3.41
C THR A 136 -9.50 -7.96 4.49
N LYS A 137 -9.28 -9.09 5.17
CA LYS A 137 -8.28 -9.22 6.24
C LYS A 137 -6.88 -8.82 5.76
N GLY A 138 -6.21 -7.98 6.55
CA GLY A 138 -4.87 -7.47 6.26
C GLY A 138 -4.82 -6.30 5.31
N ASP A 139 -5.97 -5.80 4.82
CA ASP A 139 -6.03 -4.59 4.01
C ASP A 139 -5.84 -3.34 4.86
N ILE A 140 -5.22 -2.34 4.26
CA ILE A 140 -5.23 -0.95 4.72
C ILE A 140 -6.07 -0.16 3.73
N TYR A 141 -7.08 0.54 4.23
CA TYR A 141 -7.90 1.41 3.40
C TYR A 141 -7.15 2.72 3.14
N VAL A 142 -6.76 2.93 1.89
CA VAL A 142 -6.03 4.12 1.42
C VAL A 142 -6.94 4.96 0.54
N ALA A 143 -7.18 6.21 0.91
CA ALA A 143 -8.08 7.09 0.15
C ALA A 143 -7.45 8.45 -0.14
N ASP A 144 -7.60 8.89 -1.41
CA ASP A 144 -7.39 10.28 -1.79
C ASP A 144 -8.70 11.05 -1.59
N GLY A 145 -8.76 11.84 -0.52
CA GLY A 145 -9.81 12.80 -0.21
C GLY A 145 -9.43 14.23 -0.56
N TYR A 146 -8.53 14.41 -1.52
CA TYR A 146 -7.99 15.70 -2.00
C TYR A 146 -7.61 16.71 -0.91
N GLY A 147 -7.20 16.22 0.27
CA GLY A 147 -6.78 17.05 1.39
C GLY A 147 -7.92 17.78 2.12
N LYS A 148 -9.18 17.47 1.84
CA LYS A 148 -10.32 18.11 2.48
C LYS A 148 -10.40 17.76 3.97
N ILE A 149 -10.43 18.76 4.84
CA ILE A 149 -10.51 18.59 6.29
C ILE A 149 -11.93 18.79 6.77
N LYS A 150 -12.41 20.04 6.81
CA LYS A 150 -13.78 20.35 7.18
C LYS A 150 -14.75 19.77 6.14
N ASP A 151 -15.81 19.11 6.61
CA ASP A 151 -16.77 18.38 5.76
C ASP A 151 -16.12 17.28 4.89
N GLY A 152 -14.86 16.91 5.22
CA GLY A 152 -14.06 15.92 4.48
C GLY A 152 -13.78 14.63 5.25
N THR A 153 -14.45 14.44 6.39
CA THR A 153 -14.21 13.30 7.28
C THR A 153 -14.78 12.01 6.68
N LEU A 154 -13.89 11.22 6.05
CA LEU A 154 -14.27 9.99 5.35
C LEU A 154 -14.90 8.96 6.28
N ILE A 155 -14.45 8.91 7.55
CA ILE A 155 -14.95 8.02 8.58
C ILE A 155 -15.04 8.74 9.94
N GLY A 156 -15.87 8.18 10.82
CA GLY A 156 -15.85 8.37 12.26
C GLY A 156 -15.66 7.03 12.95
N SER A 157 -15.90 6.97 14.27
CA SER A 157 -15.66 5.79 15.12
C SER A 157 -16.42 4.54 14.64
N SER A 158 -17.67 4.64 14.25
CA SER A 158 -18.48 3.49 13.78
C SER A 158 -17.87 2.84 12.53
N LEU A 159 -17.47 3.64 11.52
CA LEU A 159 -16.85 3.14 10.30
C LEU A 159 -15.41 2.67 10.56
N GLY A 160 -14.68 3.32 11.47
CA GLY A 160 -13.36 2.89 11.91
C GLY A 160 -13.40 1.49 12.53
N ASN A 161 -14.38 1.23 13.41
CA ASN A 161 -14.61 -0.11 13.98
C ASN A 161 -15.01 -1.14 12.91
N ALA A 162 -15.83 -0.76 11.93
CA ALA A 162 -16.18 -1.64 10.81
C ALA A 162 -14.96 -2.01 9.96
N ILE A 163 -14.07 -1.03 9.67
CA ILE A 163 -12.80 -1.26 8.97
C ILE A 163 -11.91 -2.20 9.78
N TYR A 164 -11.71 -1.91 11.07
CA TYR A 164 -10.87 -2.75 11.92
C TYR A 164 -11.42 -4.18 12.04
N GLY A 165 -12.72 -4.35 12.23
CA GLY A 165 -13.37 -5.66 12.30
C GLY A 165 -13.17 -6.51 11.04
N LYS A 166 -13.13 -5.88 9.86
CA LYS A 166 -12.86 -6.57 8.58
C LYS A 166 -11.38 -6.85 8.35
N THR A 167 -10.53 -5.89 8.66
CA THR A 167 -9.14 -5.89 8.20
C THR A 167 -8.13 -6.26 9.29
N GLY A 168 -8.43 -5.96 10.56
CA GLY A 168 -7.47 -5.95 11.66
C GLY A 168 -6.41 -4.84 11.52
N LYS A 169 -6.66 -3.84 10.66
CA LYS A 169 -5.75 -2.75 10.33
C LYS A 169 -6.48 -1.40 10.42
N GLY A 170 -5.87 -0.35 9.94
CA GLY A 170 -6.39 1.01 9.95
C GLY A 170 -6.47 1.65 8.57
N VAL A 171 -6.25 2.96 8.52
CA VAL A 171 -6.46 3.77 7.32
C VAL A 171 -5.31 4.73 7.04
N ILE A 172 -5.17 5.10 5.77
CA ILE A 172 -4.30 6.19 5.30
C ILE A 172 -5.13 7.09 4.39
N PHE A 173 -5.47 8.30 4.85
CA PHE A 173 -6.32 9.21 4.11
C PHE A 173 -5.61 10.53 3.79
N TYR A 174 -5.48 10.83 2.53
CA TYR A 174 -5.16 12.19 2.10
C TYR A 174 -6.43 13.06 2.22
N GLY A 175 -6.87 13.23 3.45
CA GLY A 175 -8.13 13.81 3.87
C GLY A 175 -8.24 13.79 5.39
N SER A 176 -9.46 13.70 5.93
CA SER A 176 -9.69 13.79 7.37
C SER A 176 -10.58 12.67 7.93
N VAL A 177 -10.57 12.59 9.26
CA VAL A 177 -11.46 11.74 10.06
C VAL A 177 -12.09 12.55 11.17
N ARG A 178 -13.15 12.02 11.79
CA ARG A 178 -13.73 12.55 13.03
C ARG A 178 -13.67 11.51 14.15
N ASP A 179 -14.15 11.86 15.33
CA ASP A 179 -14.24 10.96 16.49
C ASP A 179 -12.86 10.40 16.89
N MET A 180 -11.82 11.27 16.90
CA MET A 180 -10.41 10.88 17.11
C MET A 180 -10.20 10.13 18.43
N GLN A 181 -10.92 10.50 19.50
CA GLN A 181 -10.75 9.83 20.78
C GLN A 181 -11.24 8.39 20.73
N GLU A 182 -12.44 8.16 20.19
CA GLU A 182 -13.04 6.82 20.08
C GLU A 182 -12.25 5.93 19.09
N LEU A 183 -11.74 6.53 18.02
CA LEU A 183 -10.85 5.80 17.10
C LEU A 183 -9.55 5.38 17.79
N LYS A 184 -8.99 6.23 18.67
CA LYS A 184 -7.78 5.92 19.44
C LYS A 184 -8.00 4.80 20.44
N ASP A 185 -9.20 4.70 21.00
CA ASP A 185 -9.59 3.67 21.95
C ASP A 185 -9.79 2.29 21.27
N THR A 186 -9.97 2.26 19.95
CA THR A 186 -10.06 1.01 19.19
C THR A 186 -8.68 0.35 19.14
N LYS A 187 -8.50 -0.72 19.93
CA LYS A 187 -7.22 -1.44 20.02
C LYS A 187 -6.82 -2.00 18.66
N GLY A 188 -5.58 -1.71 18.23
CA GLY A 188 -5.03 -2.18 16.95
C GLY A 188 -5.42 -1.37 15.72
N PHE A 189 -6.40 -0.47 15.81
CA PHE A 189 -6.68 0.50 14.74
C PHE A 189 -5.70 1.66 14.81
N ASN A 190 -5.13 2.06 13.68
CA ASN A 190 -4.32 3.27 13.57
C ASN A 190 -4.69 4.05 12.30
N ALA A 191 -4.38 5.34 12.27
CA ALA A 191 -4.71 6.21 11.14
C ALA A 191 -3.61 7.22 10.87
N TRP A 192 -3.28 7.40 9.61
CA TRP A 192 -2.47 8.50 9.07
C TRP A 192 -3.38 9.36 8.22
N VAL A 193 -3.62 10.61 8.64
CA VAL A 193 -4.57 11.52 8.00
C VAL A 193 -3.96 12.89 7.84
N LYS A 194 -4.52 13.74 6.97
CA LYS A 194 -4.06 15.13 6.85
C LYS A 194 -4.68 16.05 7.92
N GLY A 195 -5.74 15.60 8.59
CA GLY A 195 -6.36 16.33 9.69
C GLY A 195 -7.56 15.63 10.28
N HIS A 196 -8.22 16.31 11.19
CA HIS A 196 -9.48 15.88 11.77
C HIS A 196 -10.43 17.07 11.91
N ASP A 197 -11.72 16.80 11.90
CA ASP A 197 -12.78 17.82 12.07
C ASP A 197 -14.02 17.15 12.67
N PRO A 198 -14.82 17.81 13.50
CA PRO A 198 -16.05 17.22 14.07
C PRO A 198 -17.18 17.07 13.04
N SER A 199 -17.09 17.71 11.87
CA SER A 199 -18.08 17.58 10.81
C SER A 199 -18.11 16.15 10.23
N TYR A 200 -19.17 15.83 9.51
CA TYR A 200 -19.23 14.58 8.73
C TYR A 200 -18.95 14.86 7.25
N ILE A 201 -18.76 13.79 6.48
CA ILE A 201 -18.50 13.89 5.04
C ILE A 201 -19.64 14.61 4.32
N LYS A 202 -19.28 15.62 3.54
CA LYS A 202 -20.21 16.39 2.72
C LYS A 202 -19.54 16.83 1.43
N ASP A 203 -20.31 16.86 0.35
CA ASP A 203 -19.86 17.32 -0.96
C ASP A 203 -18.59 16.56 -1.47
N MET A 204 -18.55 15.25 -1.24
CA MET A 204 -17.52 14.33 -1.70
C MET A 204 -18.13 13.10 -2.36
N THR A 205 -17.72 12.81 -3.57
CA THR A 205 -18.22 11.68 -4.37
C THR A 205 -17.09 10.68 -4.60
N PRO A 206 -17.21 9.39 -4.23
CA PRO A 206 -16.23 8.36 -4.57
C PRO A 206 -16.30 8.06 -6.08
N THR A 207 -15.20 8.20 -6.77
CA THR A 207 -15.14 8.06 -8.23
C THR A 207 -14.43 6.79 -8.69
N ALA A 208 -13.62 6.18 -7.82
CA ALA A 208 -12.97 4.92 -8.13
C ALA A 208 -12.65 4.12 -6.86
N ILE A 209 -12.68 2.79 -7.00
CA ILE A 209 -12.21 1.82 -6.00
C ILE A 209 -11.31 0.83 -6.72
N ASN A 210 -10.16 0.47 -6.12
CA ASN A 210 -9.13 -0.38 -6.74
C ASN A 210 -8.63 0.18 -8.09
N ALA A 211 -8.47 1.50 -8.17
CA ALA A 211 -7.79 2.19 -9.26
C ALA A 211 -6.50 2.85 -8.75
N PRO A 212 -5.58 3.26 -9.64
CA PRO A 212 -4.47 4.13 -9.24
C PRO A 212 -5.01 5.42 -8.63
N ILE A 213 -4.45 5.82 -7.50
CA ILE A 213 -4.77 7.09 -6.83
C ILE A 213 -3.50 7.88 -6.56
N ARG A 214 -3.67 9.14 -6.20
CA ARG A 214 -2.59 10.00 -5.75
C ARG A 214 -2.71 10.24 -4.24
N ILE A 215 -1.62 10.04 -3.51
CA ILE A 215 -1.48 10.42 -2.10
C ILE A 215 -0.34 11.42 -2.01
N GLY A 216 -0.65 12.70 -1.89
CA GLY A 216 0.34 13.75 -2.03
C GLY A 216 1.02 13.73 -3.39
N GLU A 217 2.32 13.42 -3.43
CA GLU A 217 3.10 13.25 -4.67
C GLU A 217 3.29 11.78 -5.05
N VAL A 218 2.72 10.85 -4.28
CA VAL A 218 2.89 9.42 -4.49
C VAL A 218 1.78 8.87 -5.38
N THR A 219 2.16 8.07 -6.38
CA THR A 219 1.20 7.22 -7.11
C THR A 219 1.07 5.88 -6.39
N VAL A 220 -0.14 5.54 -6.00
CA VAL A 220 -0.46 4.32 -5.25
C VAL A 220 -1.34 3.41 -6.09
N PHE A 221 -0.94 2.15 -6.21
CA PHE A 221 -1.71 1.12 -6.90
C PHE A 221 -2.47 0.22 -5.91
N PRO A 222 -3.62 -0.32 -6.31
CA PRO A 222 -4.28 -1.37 -5.54
C PRO A 222 -3.37 -2.59 -5.40
N GLY A 223 -3.22 -3.07 -4.16
CA GLY A 223 -2.33 -4.19 -3.85
C GLY A 223 -0.88 -3.82 -3.61
N ASP A 224 -0.49 -2.54 -3.70
CA ASP A 224 0.77 -2.09 -3.10
C ASP A 224 0.80 -2.44 -1.61
N VAL A 225 1.97 -2.41 -1.01
CA VAL A 225 2.14 -2.63 0.42
C VAL A 225 2.48 -1.31 1.10
N VAL A 226 1.77 -1.04 2.18
CA VAL A 226 2.06 0.09 3.07
C VAL A 226 3.12 -0.31 4.10
N PHE A 227 4.06 0.60 4.32
CA PHE A 227 4.85 0.72 5.54
C PHE A 227 4.61 2.12 6.10
N ALA A 228 4.01 2.21 7.28
CA ALA A 228 3.67 3.48 7.91
C ALA A 228 4.14 3.52 9.35
N ASN A 229 4.87 4.57 9.72
CA ASN A 229 5.35 4.84 11.07
C ASN A 229 5.30 6.36 11.38
N GLU A 230 5.90 6.79 12.48
CA GLU A 230 5.91 8.20 12.89
C GLU A 230 6.65 9.12 11.89
N TYR A 231 7.57 8.59 11.08
CA TYR A 231 8.37 9.37 10.13
C TYR A 231 7.73 9.54 8.76
N GLY A 232 6.74 8.70 8.42
CA GLY A 232 6.02 8.79 7.15
C GLY A 232 5.34 7.51 6.73
N VAL A 233 4.77 7.56 5.53
CA VAL A 233 4.09 6.45 4.88
C VAL A 233 4.76 6.14 3.56
N ALA A 234 5.27 4.94 3.41
CA ALA A 234 5.79 4.42 2.15
C ALA A 234 4.78 3.47 1.48
N PHE A 235 4.67 3.59 0.17
CA PHE A 235 3.86 2.70 -0.68
C PHE A 235 4.80 1.88 -1.56
N ILE A 236 4.83 0.58 -1.35
CA ILE A 236 5.82 -0.33 -1.92
C ILE A 236 5.14 -1.20 -2.96
N PRO A 237 5.58 -1.21 -4.23
CA PRO A 237 5.06 -2.14 -5.22
C PRO A 237 5.18 -3.59 -4.71
N ALA A 238 4.08 -4.35 -4.76
CA ALA A 238 4.00 -5.69 -4.17
C ALA A 238 5.15 -6.62 -4.56
N TYR A 239 5.57 -6.60 -5.83
CA TYR A 239 6.65 -7.44 -6.33
C TYR A 239 8.06 -7.12 -5.79
N LEU A 240 8.22 -5.97 -5.10
CA LEU A 240 9.49 -5.55 -4.50
C LEU A 240 9.59 -5.88 -3.01
N VAL A 241 8.47 -6.19 -2.33
CA VAL A 241 8.41 -6.25 -0.87
C VAL A 241 9.31 -7.34 -0.29
N GLU A 242 9.31 -8.56 -0.86
CA GLU A 242 10.13 -9.66 -0.36
C GLU A 242 11.64 -9.34 -0.45
N GLY A 243 12.05 -8.81 -1.61
CA GLY A 243 13.45 -8.40 -1.80
C GLY A 243 13.85 -7.21 -0.92
N LEU A 244 12.91 -6.28 -0.68
CA LEU A 244 13.12 -5.16 0.24
C LEU A 244 13.32 -5.65 1.67
N VAL A 245 12.46 -6.53 2.16
CA VAL A 245 12.56 -7.10 3.52
C VAL A 245 13.88 -7.83 3.70
N ALA A 246 14.25 -8.69 2.76
CA ALA A 246 15.52 -9.42 2.83
C ALA A 246 16.75 -8.49 2.83
N ALA A 247 16.72 -7.45 1.99
CA ALA A 247 17.82 -6.46 1.95
C ALA A 247 17.86 -5.63 3.27
N SER A 248 16.72 -5.24 3.81
CA SER A 248 16.62 -4.46 5.06
C SER A 248 17.11 -5.27 6.27
N GLU A 249 16.78 -6.56 6.34
CA GLU A 249 17.28 -7.45 7.40
C GLU A 249 18.80 -7.59 7.33
N MET A 250 19.38 -7.71 6.14
CA MET A 250 20.82 -7.76 5.96
C MET A 250 21.49 -6.45 6.38
N THR A 251 20.95 -5.31 5.95
CA THR A 251 21.42 -3.99 6.33
C THR A 251 21.34 -3.81 7.84
N GLY A 252 20.22 -4.21 8.48
CA GLY A 252 20.04 -4.13 9.92
C GLY A 252 21.08 -4.92 10.72
N LEU A 253 21.47 -6.12 10.24
CA LEU A 253 22.55 -6.92 10.86
C LEU A 253 23.89 -6.21 10.72
N ARG A 254 24.18 -5.67 9.55
CA ARG A 254 25.39 -4.88 9.31
C ARG A 254 25.47 -3.69 10.25
N ASP A 255 24.43 -2.89 10.31
CA ASP A 255 24.35 -1.68 11.14
C ASP A 255 24.52 -2.01 12.64
N GLU A 256 23.94 -3.13 13.11
CA GLU A 256 24.09 -3.57 14.49
C GLU A 256 25.54 -4.01 14.78
N PHE A 257 26.15 -4.75 13.88
CA PHE A 257 27.56 -5.15 14.02
C PHE A 257 28.51 -3.93 14.00
N GLU A 258 28.32 -3.01 13.06
CA GLU A 258 29.07 -1.76 12.98
C GLU A 258 28.95 -0.96 14.28
N ARG A 259 27.74 -0.81 14.80
CA ARG A 259 27.45 -0.13 16.06
C ARG A 259 28.22 -0.76 17.23
N VAL A 260 28.24 -2.08 17.34
CA VAL A 260 28.96 -2.80 18.40
C VAL A 260 30.46 -2.54 18.30
N LEU A 261 31.05 -2.59 17.11
CA LEU A 261 32.48 -2.37 16.91
C LEU A 261 32.88 -0.91 17.17
N LEU A 262 32.08 0.06 16.70
CA LEU A 262 32.35 1.48 16.89
C LEU A 262 32.21 1.89 18.36
N GLN A 263 31.18 1.42 19.07
CA GLN A 263 31.02 1.69 20.51
C GLN A 263 32.14 1.07 21.37
N ALA A 264 32.69 -0.06 20.92
CA ALA A 264 33.84 -0.68 21.58
C ALA A 264 35.18 -0.01 21.24
N GLY A 265 35.19 0.99 20.33
CA GLY A 265 36.43 1.62 19.86
C GLY A 265 37.39 0.68 19.15
N LYS A 266 36.86 -0.45 18.59
CA LYS A 266 37.70 -1.52 18.03
C LYS A 266 38.31 -1.15 16.68
N TYR A 267 37.62 -0.35 15.90
CA TYR A 267 38.03 0.11 14.58
C TYR A 267 37.72 1.63 14.41
N PRO A 268 38.55 2.35 13.63
CA PRO A 268 38.20 3.70 13.20
C PRO A 268 36.90 3.70 12.35
N SER A 269 36.13 4.78 12.45
CA SER A 269 34.86 4.90 11.71
C SER A 269 35.03 4.74 10.19
N GLY A 270 36.14 5.22 9.62
CA GLY A 270 36.44 5.11 8.19
C GLY A 270 36.64 3.68 7.70
N GLU A 271 37.13 2.76 8.56
CA GLU A 271 37.29 1.35 8.21
C GLU A 271 35.97 0.57 8.25
N ILE A 272 35.00 1.06 9.07
CA ILE A 272 33.69 0.42 9.24
C ILE A 272 32.66 0.95 8.23
N HIS A 273 32.71 2.26 7.90
CA HIS A 273 31.77 2.85 6.94
C HIS A 273 32.10 2.57 5.47
N GLY A 274 33.31 2.07 5.18
CA GLY A 274 33.72 1.73 3.82
C GLY A 274 33.54 0.25 3.49
N ASP A 275 34.27 -0.19 2.46
CA ASP A 275 34.38 -1.61 2.13
C ASP A 275 35.14 -2.33 3.23
N TRP A 276 34.56 -3.39 3.76
CA TRP A 276 35.18 -4.13 4.85
C TRP A 276 36.39 -4.95 4.40
N SER A 277 37.44 -4.86 5.17
CA SER A 277 38.59 -5.77 5.01
C SER A 277 38.18 -7.24 5.21
N PRO A 278 38.93 -8.22 4.65
CA PRO A 278 38.65 -9.63 4.89
C PRO A 278 38.52 -9.98 6.37
N LYS A 279 39.34 -9.36 7.22
CA LYS A 279 39.30 -9.56 8.67
C LYS A 279 37.93 -9.12 9.27
N ILE A 280 37.40 -7.96 8.88
CA ILE A 280 36.09 -7.47 9.37
C ILE A 280 34.98 -8.37 8.87
N LYS A 281 35.02 -8.82 7.61
CA LYS A 281 34.08 -9.78 7.04
C LYS A 281 34.05 -11.10 7.80
N ASP A 282 35.18 -11.63 8.20
CA ASP A 282 35.28 -12.86 9.00
C ASP A 282 34.74 -12.65 10.43
N GLU A 283 35.04 -11.52 11.03
CA GLU A 283 34.45 -11.15 12.33
C GLU A 283 32.92 -11.02 12.26
N PHE A 284 32.40 -10.46 11.19
CA PHE A 284 30.95 -10.38 10.96
C PHE A 284 30.32 -11.78 10.86
N ARG A 285 30.92 -12.69 10.06
CA ARG A 285 30.44 -14.08 9.97
C ARG A 285 30.42 -14.77 11.33
N ALA A 286 31.49 -14.62 12.10
CA ALA A 286 31.58 -15.19 13.44
C ALA A 286 30.56 -14.58 14.42
N TRP A 287 30.30 -13.28 14.29
CA TRP A 287 29.31 -12.58 15.11
C TRP A 287 27.89 -13.01 14.76
N VAL A 288 27.55 -13.09 13.45
CA VAL A 288 26.23 -13.58 13.00
C VAL A 288 25.99 -15.02 13.44
N GLY A 289 27.00 -15.89 13.39
CA GLY A 289 26.91 -17.27 13.86
C GLY A 289 26.57 -17.41 15.35
N LYS A 290 26.76 -16.35 16.15
CA LYS A 290 26.40 -16.27 17.57
C LYS A 290 25.20 -15.37 17.83
N TYR A 291 24.54 -14.88 16.80
CA TYR A 291 23.44 -13.92 16.93
C TYR A 291 22.25 -14.56 17.64
N PRO A 292 21.73 -13.92 18.72
CA PRO A 292 20.77 -14.58 19.61
C PRO A 292 19.37 -14.74 19.05
N LYS A 293 19.06 -14.07 17.94
CA LYS A 293 17.75 -14.12 17.31
C LYS A 293 17.77 -15.05 16.10
N GLN A 294 16.66 -15.76 15.89
CA GLN A 294 16.50 -16.52 14.65
C GLN A 294 16.42 -15.57 13.46
N LEU A 295 17.35 -15.70 12.53
CA LEU A 295 17.40 -14.89 11.31
C LEU A 295 16.54 -15.55 10.22
N ALA A 296 15.83 -14.73 9.47
CA ALA A 296 15.14 -15.18 8.25
C ALA A 296 16.08 -15.28 7.03
N ILE A 297 17.28 -14.68 7.12
CA ILE A 297 18.35 -14.77 6.14
C ILE A 297 19.26 -15.95 6.44
N THR A 298 19.70 -16.62 5.37
CA THR A 298 20.58 -17.80 5.47
C THR A 298 22.06 -17.41 5.42
N GLN A 299 22.95 -18.31 5.86
CA GLN A 299 24.40 -18.13 5.71
C GLN A 299 24.79 -17.85 4.25
N LYS A 300 24.11 -18.51 3.29
CA LYS A 300 24.32 -18.30 1.86
C LYS A 300 24.00 -16.85 1.43
N ASP A 301 22.94 -16.26 2.00
CA ASP A 301 22.57 -14.87 1.71
C ASP A 301 23.62 -13.90 2.25
N ILE A 302 24.16 -14.18 3.43
CA ILE A 302 25.23 -13.40 4.06
C ILE A 302 26.50 -13.46 3.21
N ASP A 303 26.90 -14.65 2.78
CA ASP A 303 28.09 -14.83 1.95
C ASP A 303 27.94 -14.16 0.57
N ALA A 304 26.74 -14.26 -0.03
CA ALA A 304 26.43 -13.57 -1.27
C ALA A 304 26.45 -12.03 -1.14
N TYR A 305 26.01 -11.51 0.01
CA TYR A 305 26.09 -10.08 0.31
C TYR A 305 27.56 -9.63 0.44
N LEU A 306 28.33 -10.31 1.26
CA LEU A 306 29.75 -9.98 1.50
C LEU A 306 30.64 -10.11 0.25
N ALA A 307 30.24 -10.97 -0.70
CA ALA A 307 30.92 -11.09 -1.99
C ALA A 307 30.67 -9.89 -2.93
N LYS A 308 29.55 -9.20 -2.77
CA LYS A 308 29.18 -8.01 -3.57
C LYS A 308 29.79 -6.70 -3.02
N GLU A 309 30.18 -6.68 -1.76
CA GLU A 309 30.92 -5.55 -1.19
C GLU A 309 32.35 -5.55 -1.74
N GLY A 310 32.64 -4.59 -2.61
CA GLY A 310 33.95 -4.45 -3.28
C GLY A 310 33.84 -4.17 -4.77
N HIS A 311 32.60 -3.82 -5.25
CA HIS A 311 32.39 -3.36 -6.63
C HIS A 311 31.62 -2.03 -6.66
#